data_2c2717dd8052185fa7cb3cb8cac609bc
#
_entry.id   2c2717dd8052185fa7cb3cb8cac609bc
#
_cell.length_a   1.000
_cell.length_b   1.000
_cell.length_c   1.000
_cell.angle_alpha   90.00
_cell.angle_beta   90.00
_cell.angle_gamma   90.00
#
_symmetry.space_group_name_H-M   'P 1'
#
loop_
_entity.id
_entity.type
_entity.pdbx_description
1 polymer ?
#
loop_
_entity_poly.entity_id
_entity_poly.type
_entity_poly.pdbx_seq_one_letter_code
_entity_poly.pdbx_strand_id
1 'polypeptide(L)'
;MEPNIYKNSSYASAEIDQGLRTYMLRVYNYMAIGLFITAIIAYFAAASGLYLALAQTPLIWVIMLAPLGMVFYLSARITRMSFTSAQASFWIFSGLMGLSLSYIFLAYTGTSIARVFLITSGSFGALSLFGYTTKKDLSAWGSFPVSYTHLTLPTILRV
;
A
#
# COMPACT_ATOMS: atom_id res chain seq x y z
N MET A 1 -42.10 -22.32 12.43
CA MET A 1 -41.60 -21.05 13.02
C MET A 1 -40.11 -20.87 12.93
N GLU A 2 -39.34 -21.86 12.59
CA GLU A 2 -37.86 -21.78 12.52
C GLU A 2 -37.26 -21.27 11.18
N PRO A 3 -37.98 -21.21 10.04
CA PRO A 3 -37.35 -20.74 8.79
C PRO A 3 -36.92 -19.28 8.78
N ASN A 4 -37.47 -18.44 9.64
CA ASN A 4 -37.18 -17.00 9.65
C ASN A 4 -35.83 -16.65 10.31
N ILE A 5 -35.39 -17.50 11.23
CA ILE A 5 -34.09 -17.28 11.92
C ILE A 5 -32.94 -17.51 10.96
N TYR A 6 -33.00 -18.53 10.12
CA TYR A 6 -31.95 -18.83 9.13
C TYR A 6 -31.90 -17.78 8.03
N LYS A 7 -33.05 -17.26 7.60
CA LYS A 7 -33.07 -16.17 6.61
C LYS A 7 -32.46 -14.90 7.16
N ASN A 8 -32.78 -14.54 8.40
CA ASN A 8 -32.20 -13.33 9.03
C ASN A 8 -30.69 -13.43 9.22
N SER A 9 -30.18 -14.62 9.58
CA SER A 9 -28.73 -14.80 9.72
C SER A 9 -28.01 -14.73 8.37
N SER A 10 -28.61 -15.25 7.29
CA SER A 10 -28.00 -15.17 5.96
C SER A 10 -28.00 -13.73 5.40
N TYR A 11 -29.07 -12.97 5.67
CA TYR A 11 -29.10 -11.54 5.28
C TYR A 11 -28.06 -10.73 6.07
N ALA A 12 -27.95 -10.97 7.37
CA ALA A 12 -26.97 -10.28 8.21
C ALA A 12 -25.53 -10.57 7.76
N SER A 13 -25.21 -11.82 7.42
CA SER A 13 -23.88 -12.17 6.91
C SER A 13 -23.60 -11.56 5.53
N ALA A 14 -24.60 -11.48 4.65
CA ALA A 14 -24.47 -10.84 3.34
C ALA A 14 -24.22 -9.33 3.49
N GLU A 15 -24.90 -8.65 4.42
CA GLU A 15 -24.67 -7.24 4.71
C GLU A 15 -23.27 -6.99 5.27
N ILE A 16 -22.78 -7.84 6.15
CA ILE A 16 -21.42 -7.78 6.70
C ILE A 16 -20.39 -7.96 5.58
N ASP A 17 -20.60 -8.91 4.67
CA ASP A 17 -19.71 -9.16 3.54
C ASP A 17 -19.67 -7.98 2.58
N GLN A 18 -20.82 -7.34 2.30
CA GLN A 18 -20.88 -6.15 1.48
C GLN A 18 -20.19 -4.95 2.14
N GLY A 19 -20.38 -4.77 3.45
CA GLY A 19 -19.73 -3.73 4.22
C GLY A 19 -18.21 -3.90 4.23
N LEU A 20 -17.75 -5.12 4.44
CA LEU A 20 -16.32 -5.47 4.40
C LEU A 20 -15.72 -5.22 3.01
N ARG A 21 -16.41 -5.61 1.96
CA ARG A 21 -16.00 -5.39 0.58
C ARG A 21 -15.86 -3.90 0.26
N THR A 22 -16.85 -3.09 0.64
CA THR A 22 -16.82 -1.64 0.46
C THR A 22 -15.65 -1.01 1.22
N TYR A 23 -15.42 -1.45 2.45
CA TYR A 23 -14.30 -1.00 3.27
C TYR A 23 -12.96 -1.31 2.62
N MET A 24 -12.76 -2.54 2.15
CA MET A 24 -11.54 -2.98 1.49
C MET A 24 -11.28 -2.21 0.19
N LEU A 25 -12.30 -1.98 -0.63
CA LEU A 25 -12.19 -1.17 -1.84
C LEU A 25 -11.74 0.25 -1.52
N ARG A 26 -12.28 0.83 -0.46
CA ARG A 26 -11.90 2.17 -0.01
C ARG A 26 -10.43 2.21 0.42
N VAL A 27 -9.97 1.22 1.18
CA VAL A 27 -8.57 1.09 1.60
C VAL A 27 -7.64 0.97 0.38
N TYR A 28 -7.98 0.12 -0.58
CA TYR A 28 -7.20 -0.04 -1.81
C TYR A 28 -7.13 1.24 -2.63
N ASN A 29 -8.23 1.98 -2.72
CA ASN A 29 -8.26 3.26 -3.41
C ASN A 29 -7.31 4.28 -2.74
N TYR A 30 -7.34 4.36 -1.41
CA TYR A 30 -6.42 5.24 -0.68
C TYR A 30 -4.96 4.83 -0.90
N MET A 31 -4.67 3.54 -0.87
CA MET A 31 -3.33 3.03 -1.15
C MET A 31 -2.87 3.39 -2.56
N ALA A 32 -3.72 3.20 -3.56
CA ALA A 32 -3.42 3.50 -4.95
C ALA A 32 -3.13 4.99 -5.15
N ILE A 33 -3.95 5.86 -4.56
CA ILE A 33 -3.75 7.31 -4.62
C ILE A 33 -2.47 7.70 -3.88
N GLY A 34 -2.20 7.11 -2.72
CA GLY A 34 -0.98 7.34 -1.96
C GLY A 34 0.27 6.97 -2.76
N LEU A 35 0.26 5.82 -3.41
CA LEU A 35 1.36 5.38 -4.28
C LEU A 35 1.54 6.31 -5.48
N PHE A 36 0.45 6.78 -6.05
CA PHE A 36 0.46 7.71 -7.18
C PHE A 36 1.09 9.05 -6.77
N ILE A 37 0.71 9.58 -5.61
CA ILE A 37 1.30 10.80 -5.04
C ILE A 37 2.79 10.60 -4.79
N THR A 38 3.18 9.47 -4.21
CA THR A 38 4.59 9.12 -3.98
C THR A 38 5.37 9.12 -5.29
N ALA A 39 4.83 8.50 -6.34
CA ALA A 39 5.47 8.43 -7.64
C ALA A 39 5.64 9.80 -8.29
N ILE A 40 4.61 10.63 -8.25
CA ILE A 40 4.65 11.99 -8.81
C ILE A 40 5.70 12.84 -8.08
N ILE A 41 5.69 12.83 -6.76
CA ILE A 41 6.64 13.62 -5.96
C ILE A 41 8.07 13.13 -6.19
N ALA A 42 8.28 11.82 -6.24
CA ALA A 42 9.60 11.24 -6.53
C ALA A 42 10.11 11.66 -7.91
N TYR A 43 9.24 11.61 -8.92
CA TYR A 43 9.59 12.01 -10.26
C TYR A 43 9.92 13.51 -10.34
N PHE A 44 9.07 14.37 -9.79
CA PHE A 44 9.31 15.81 -9.79
C PHE A 44 10.56 16.20 -9.00
N ALA A 45 10.79 15.58 -7.86
CA ALA A 45 11.97 15.85 -7.04
C ALA A 45 13.26 15.45 -7.79
N ALA A 46 13.22 14.36 -8.54
CA ALA A 46 14.36 13.92 -9.35
C ALA A 46 14.54 14.83 -10.57
N ALA A 47 13.46 15.14 -11.29
CA ALA A 47 13.50 15.94 -12.52
C ALA A 47 13.89 17.40 -12.28
N SER A 48 13.46 17.99 -11.16
CA SER A 48 13.75 19.38 -10.82
C SER A 48 15.15 19.59 -10.21
N GLY A 49 15.87 18.50 -9.93
CA GLY A 49 17.17 18.59 -9.23
C GLY A 49 17.07 18.95 -7.76
N LEU A 50 15.86 19.01 -7.20
CA LEU A 50 15.60 19.31 -5.80
C LEU A 50 16.32 18.33 -4.88
N TYR A 51 16.30 17.05 -5.22
CA TYR A 51 16.97 16.02 -4.44
C TYR A 51 18.48 16.25 -4.40
N LEU A 52 19.11 16.58 -5.54
CA LEU A 52 20.55 16.86 -5.61
C LEU A 52 20.92 18.09 -4.79
N ALA A 53 20.10 19.14 -4.83
CA ALA A 53 20.31 20.33 -4.01
C ALA A 53 20.22 20.00 -2.52
N LEU A 54 19.27 19.17 -2.12
CA LEU A 54 19.12 18.73 -0.73
C LEU A 54 20.21 17.75 -0.30
N ALA A 55 20.71 16.92 -1.22
CA ALA A 55 21.76 15.95 -0.94
C ALA A 55 23.11 16.61 -0.55
N GLN A 56 23.32 17.84 -0.97
CA GLN A 56 24.51 18.60 -0.60
C GLN A 56 24.41 19.24 0.79
N THR A 57 23.25 19.16 1.41
CA THR A 57 23.01 19.70 2.76
C THR A 57 22.81 18.57 3.76
N PRO A 58 23.09 18.81 5.07
CA PRO A 58 22.78 17.80 6.10
C PRO A 58 21.28 17.50 6.23
N LEU A 59 20.43 18.28 5.59
CA LEU A 59 18.98 18.09 5.55
C LEU A 59 18.59 16.76 4.88
N ILE A 60 19.45 16.19 4.05
CA ILE A 60 19.19 14.90 3.40
C ILE A 60 18.94 13.78 4.43
N TRP A 61 19.69 13.80 5.53
CA TRP A 61 19.50 12.80 6.59
C TRP A 61 18.13 12.91 7.22
N VAL A 62 17.63 14.14 7.41
CA VAL A 62 16.27 14.38 7.93
C VAL A 62 15.23 13.82 6.96
N ILE A 63 15.40 14.05 5.67
CA ILE A 63 14.47 13.57 4.63
C ILE A 63 14.47 12.04 4.56
N MET A 64 15.63 11.41 4.67
CA MET A 64 15.72 9.94 4.63
C MET A 64 15.11 9.28 5.88
N LEU A 65 15.23 9.92 7.04
CA LEU A 65 14.70 9.41 8.30
C LEU A 65 13.26 9.86 8.59
N ALA A 66 12.77 10.89 7.91
CA ALA A 66 11.44 11.44 8.13
C ALA A 66 10.31 10.42 7.93
N PRO A 67 10.31 9.57 6.89
CA PRO A 67 9.28 8.55 6.76
C PRO A 67 9.25 7.56 7.93
N LEU A 68 10.42 7.17 8.41
CA LEU A 68 10.54 6.27 9.58
C LEU A 68 9.97 6.94 10.83
N GLY A 69 10.33 8.20 11.07
CA GLY A 69 9.77 9.00 12.18
C GLY A 69 8.27 9.13 12.08
N MET A 70 7.74 9.32 10.88
CA MET A 70 6.30 9.42 10.64
C MET A 70 5.57 8.11 10.93
N VAL A 71 6.19 6.96 10.62
CA VAL A 71 5.63 5.64 10.97
C VAL A 71 5.52 5.50 12.49
N PHE A 72 6.56 5.86 13.22
CA PHE A 72 6.51 5.81 14.69
C PHE A 72 5.46 6.77 15.26
N TYR A 73 5.36 7.97 14.71
CA TYR A 73 4.35 8.95 15.12
C TYR A 73 2.93 8.43 14.88
N LEU A 74 2.67 7.89 13.69
CA LEU A 74 1.37 7.30 13.35
C LEU A 74 1.05 6.11 14.27
N SER A 75 2.02 5.21 14.48
CA SER A 75 1.82 4.04 15.34
C SER A 75 1.46 4.43 16.77
N ALA A 76 2.07 5.49 17.28
CA ALA A 76 1.82 5.94 18.65
C ALA A 76 0.47 6.66 18.81
N ARG A 77 -0.02 7.32 17.75
CA ARG A 77 -1.19 8.19 17.84
C ARG A 77 -2.41 7.75 17.05
N ILE A 78 -2.32 6.69 16.25
CA ILE A 78 -3.39 6.27 15.34
C ILE A 78 -4.72 6.03 16.05
N THR A 79 -4.69 5.52 17.28
CA THR A 79 -5.89 5.24 18.08
C THR A 79 -6.56 6.50 18.63
N ARG A 80 -5.80 7.59 18.74
CA ARG A 80 -6.27 8.87 19.30
C ARG A 80 -6.55 9.92 18.23
N MET A 81 -6.18 9.65 16.99
CA MET A 81 -6.38 10.56 15.87
C MET A 81 -7.80 10.49 15.34
N SER A 82 -8.34 11.66 14.95
CA SER A 82 -9.55 11.72 14.14
C SER A 82 -9.25 11.16 12.74
N PHE A 83 -10.30 10.74 12.03
CA PHE A 83 -10.17 10.22 10.67
C PHE A 83 -9.48 11.22 9.74
N THR A 84 -9.85 12.51 9.85
CA THR A 84 -9.26 13.58 9.03
C THR A 84 -7.77 13.76 9.30
N SER A 85 -7.36 13.71 10.57
CA SER A 85 -5.94 13.82 10.96
C SER A 85 -5.13 12.63 10.48
N ALA A 86 -5.68 11.41 10.58
CA ALA A 86 -5.04 10.21 10.08
C ALA A 86 -4.86 10.26 8.56
N GLN A 87 -5.87 10.75 7.85
CA GLN A 87 -5.82 10.89 6.39
C GLN A 87 -4.77 11.93 5.97
N ALA A 88 -4.72 13.08 6.63
CA ALA A 88 -3.71 14.11 6.37
C ALA A 88 -2.30 13.59 6.64
N SER A 89 -2.12 12.85 7.72
CA SER A 89 -0.84 12.20 8.07
C SER A 89 -0.41 11.19 7.01
N PHE A 90 -1.36 10.44 6.45
CA PHE A 90 -1.11 9.49 5.37
C PHE A 90 -0.61 10.21 4.10
N TRP A 91 -1.24 11.33 3.73
CA TRP A 91 -0.80 12.12 2.56
C TRP A 91 0.60 12.71 2.77
N ILE A 92 0.88 13.23 3.96
CA ILE A 92 2.21 13.73 4.32
C ILE A 92 3.25 12.60 4.24
N PHE A 93 2.93 11.43 4.76
CA PHE A 93 3.78 10.25 4.68
C PHE A 93 4.07 9.85 3.23
N SER A 94 3.06 9.85 2.38
CA SER A 94 3.22 9.57 0.94
C SER A 94 4.16 10.57 0.27
N GLY A 95 4.05 11.84 0.60
CA GLY A 95 4.95 12.88 0.10
C GLY A 95 6.40 12.70 0.56
N LEU A 96 6.59 12.40 1.84
CA LEU A 96 7.92 12.14 2.40
C LEU A 96 8.56 10.90 1.80
N MET A 97 7.78 9.85 1.58
CA MET A 97 8.26 8.65 0.88
C MET A 97 8.67 8.97 -0.55
N GLY A 98 7.89 9.81 -1.24
CA GLY A 98 8.24 10.26 -2.59
C GLY A 98 9.57 10.99 -2.63
N LEU A 99 9.81 11.91 -1.69
CA LEU A 99 11.09 12.61 -1.59
C LEU A 99 12.26 11.66 -1.30
N SER A 100 12.06 10.72 -0.38
CA SER A 100 13.09 9.73 -0.06
C SER A 100 13.39 8.80 -1.23
N LEU A 101 12.35 8.40 -1.98
CA LEU A 101 12.50 7.50 -3.12
C LEU A 101 13.01 8.20 -4.39
N SER A 102 13.05 9.53 -4.42
CA SER A 102 13.58 10.26 -5.58
C SER A 102 15.04 9.90 -5.91
N TYR A 103 15.80 9.44 -4.90
CA TYR A 103 17.14 8.90 -5.09
C TYR A 103 17.18 7.77 -6.12
N ILE A 104 16.16 6.91 -6.14
CA ILE A 104 16.08 5.77 -7.06
C ILE A 104 16.06 6.24 -8.52
N PHE A 105 15.36 7.34 -8.80
CA PHE A 105 15.33 7.92 -10.15
C PHE A 105 16.67 8.47 -10.60
N LEU A 106 17.54 8.84 -9.67
CA LEU A 106 18.89 9.32 -9.97
C LEU A 106 19.90 8.18 -10.09
N ALA A 107 19.72 7.11 -9.29
CA ALA A 107 20.63 5.96 -9.26
C ALA A 107 20.39 4.98 -10.40
N TYR A 108 19.15 4.83 -10.85
CA TYR A 108 18.75 3.88 -11.88
C TYR A 108 18.28 4.60 -13.12
N THR A 109 18.35 3.93 -14.28
CA THR A 109 17.85 4.47 -15.53
C THR A 109 16.32 4.61 -15.49
N GLY A 110 15.77 5.70 -16.03
CA GLY A 110 14.34 5.95 -16.06
C GLY A 110 13.55 4.84 -16.74
N THR A 111 14.13 4.17 -17.74
CA THR A 111 13.51 3.05 -18.44
C THR A 111 13.27 1.86 -17.51
N SER A 112 14.25 1.50 -16.67
CA SER A 112 14.14 0.40 -15.72
C SER A 112 13.07 0.68 -14.67
N ILE A 113 13.02 1.91 -14.14
CA ILE A 113 12.03 2.34 -13.16
C ILE A 113 10.62 2.31 -13.76
N ALA A 114 10.46 2.86 -14.96
CA ALA A 114 9.18 2.87 -15.66
C ALA A 114 8.69 1.44 -15.93
N ARG A 115 9.58 0.53 -16.29
CA ARG A 115 9.24 -0.87 -16.53
C ARG A 115 8.75 -1.55 -15.25
N VAL A 116 9.49 -1.42 -14.15
CA VAL A 116 9.09 -1.99 -12.85
C VAL A 116 7.78 -1.38 -12.37
N PHE A 117 7.63 -0.07 -12.49
CA PHE A 117 6.41 0.63 -12.10
C PHE A 117 5.20 0.15 -12.90
N LEU A 118 5.34 0.02 -14.23
CA LEU A 118 4.25 -0.46 -15.09
C LEU A 118 3.87 -1.89 -14.79
N ILE A 119 4.85 -2.77 -14.58
CA ILE A 119 4.59 -4.17 -14.24
C ILE A 119 3.88 -4.26 -12.88
N THR A 120 4.34 -3.51 -11.90
CA THR A 120 3.76 -3.51 -10.54
C THR A 120 2.35 -2.94 -10.53
N SER A 121 2.14 -1.79 -11.18
CA SER A 121 0.81 -1.15 -11.24
C SER A 121 -0.16 -1.97 -12.08
N GLY A 122 0.30 -2.56 -13.17
CA GLY A 122 -0.51 -3.47 -13.99
C GLY A 122 -0.92 -4.72 -13.23
N SER A 123 0.01 -5.33 -12.50
CA SER A 123 -0.26 -6.51 -11.67
C SER A 123 -1.23 -6.17 -10.53
N PHE A 124 -1.02 -5.04 -9.85
CA PHE A 124 -1.91 -4.58 -8.79
C PHE A 124 -3.31 -4.27 -9.31
N GLY A 125 -3.40 -3.56 -10.45
CA GLY A 125 -4.67 -3.26 -11.09
C GLY A 125 -5.41 -4.50 -11.55
N ALA A 126 -4.71 -5.46 -12.14
CA ALA A 126 -5.29 -6.73 -12.59
C ALA A 126 -5.82 -7.55 -11.40
N LEU A 127 -5.06 -7.65 -10.32
CA LEU A 127 -5.48 -8.35 -9.10
C LEU A 127 -6.66 -7.65 -8.42
N SER A 128 -6.68 -6.31 -8.41
CA SER A 128 -7.79 -5.53 -7.88
C SER A 128 -9.08 -5.76 -8.67
N LEU A 129 -8.99 -5.73 -9.99
CA LEU A 129 -10.14 -6.02 -10.87
C LEU A 129 -10.61 -7.45 -10.72
N PHE A 130 -9.70 -8.40 -10.64
CA PHE A 130 -10.03 -9.81 -10.43
C PHE A 130 -10.76 -10.00 -9.11
N GLY A 131 -10.24 -9.41 -8.02
CA GLY A 131 -10.88 -9.46 -6.71
C GLY A 131 -12.24 -8.76 -6.68
N TYR A 132 -12.43 -7.70 -7.48
CA TYR A 132 -13.70 -6.98 -7.59
C TYR A 132 -14.74 -7.77 -8.37
N THR A 133 -14.35 -8.40 -9.49
CA THR A 133 -15.26 -9.10 -10.40
C THR A 133 -15.55 -10.53 -9.99
N THR A 134 -14.64 -11.18 -9.28
CA THR A 134 -14.82 -12.58 -8.89
C THR A 134 -15.90 -12.70 -7.80
N LYS A 135 -16.79 -13.66 -7.98
CA LYS A 135 -17.78 -14.07 -6.99
C LYS A 135 -17.32 -15.27 -6.18
N LYS A 136 -16.19 -15.84 -6.53
CA LYS A 136 -15.62 -17.00 -5.85
C LYS A 136 -14.90 -16.58 -4.58
N ASP A 137 -14.94 -17.45 -3.58
CA ASP A 137 -14.13 -17.28 -2.38
C ASP A 137 -12.65 -17.47 -2.72
N LEU A 138 -11.85 -16.42 -2.48
CA LEU A 138 -10.43 -16.41 -2.75
C LEU A 138 -9.59 -16.90 -1.56
N SER A 139 -10.21 -17.30 -0.45
CA SER A 139 -9.49 -17.76 0.73
C SER A 139 -8.63 -19.00 0.43
N ALA A 140 -9.11 -19.90 -0.44
CA ALA A 140 -8.35 -21.06 -0.89
C ALA A 140 -7.09 -20.64 -1.68
N TRP A 141 -7.18 -19.60 -2.48
CA TRP A 141 -6.03 -19.04 -3.22
C TRP A 141 -5.06 -18.30 -2.30
N GLY A 142 -5.58 -17.65 -1.28
CA GLY A 142 -4.74 -16.99 -0.27
C GLY A 142 -3.91 -17.96 0.56
N SER A 143 -4.42 -19.16 0.80
CA SER A 143 -3.70 -20.20 1.53
C SER A 143 -2.53 -20.80 0.74
N PHE A 144 -2.59 -20.76 -0.57
CA PHE A 144 -1.56 -21.32 -1.45
C PHE A 144 -0.20 -20.60 -1.29
N PRO A 145 -0.12 -19.27 -1.35
CA PRO A 145 1.13 -18.55 -1.09
C PRO A 145 1.68 -18.78 0.31
N VAL A 146 0.81 -18.88 1.31
CA VAL A 146 1.20 -19.15 2.70
C VAL A 146 1.80 -20.54 2.81
N SER A 147 1.17 -21.55 2.22
CA SER A 147 1.68 -22.93 2.16
C SER A 147 3.03 -23.00 1.46
N TYR A 148 3.17 -22.31 0.34
CA TYR A 148 4.42 -22.23 -0.41
C TYR A 148 5.53 -21.60 0.43
N THR A 149 5.24 -20.52 1.14
CA THR A 149 6.18 -19.85 2.03
C THR A 149 6.62 -20.77 3.16
N HIS A 150 5.70 -21.51 3.76
CA HIS A 150 6.00 -22.48 4.81
C HIS A 150 6.87 -23.65 4.32
N LEU A 151 6.69 -24.08 3.07
CA LEU A 151 7.50 -25.13 2.48
C LEU A 151 8.91 -24.67 2.10
N THR A 152 9.05 -23.42 1.64
CA THR A 152 10.33 -22.85 1.21
C THR A 152 11.21 -22.41 2.37
N LEU A 153 10.62 -21.91 3.47
CA LEU A 153 11.37 -21.45 4.64
C LEU A 153 12.30 -22.52 5.22
N PRO A 154 11.85 -23.78 5.47
CA PRO A 154 12.75 -24.82 5.96
C PRO A 154 13.85 -25.19 4.99
N THR A 155 13.58 -25.15 3.68
CA THR A 155 14.59 -25.44 2.66
C THR A 155 15.66 -24.36 2.57
N ILE A 156 15.28 -23.09 2.75
CA ILE A 156 16.23 -21.97 2.78
C ILE A 156 17.11 -22.04 4.03
N LEU A 157 16.56 -22.45 5.16
CA LEU A 157 17.29 -22.59 6.42
C LEU A 157 18.24 -23.78 6.44
N ARG A 158 18.05 -24.78 5.55
CA ARG A 158 18.93 -25.94 5.45
C ARG A 158 20.17 -25.72 4.57
N VAL A 159 20.19 -24.61 3.86
CA VAL A 159 21.34 -24.25 3.02
C VAL A 159 22.24 -23.28 3.78
#